data_b720fee145d188495e97b154dbf4e06a
#
_entry.id   b720fee145d188495e97b154dbf4e06a
#
_cell.length_a   1.000
_cell.length_b   1.000
_cell.length_c   1.000
_cell.angle_alpha   90.00
_cell.angle_beta   90.00
_cell.angle_gamma   90.00
#
_symmetry.space_group_name_H-M   'P 1'
#
loop_
_entity.id
_entity.type
_entity.pdbx_description
1 polymer ?
#
loop_
_entity_poly.entity_id
_entity_poly.type
_entity_poly.pdbx_seq_one_letter_code
_entity_poly.pdbx_strand_id
1 'polypeptide(L)'
;MDKKKKTSKAPPVSGFLARFRGFAQACAVLLTNPHLPNLLKGQIYRGKGKTVCVPGLNCYSCPAATGACPIGAVQSVIGSSKFKFSYYVTGTLILLGVLLGRFVCGFLCPFGWFQELIHKIPLPKKKLSTKKLRPLRYLKYLILLLTVTLPLIFTNEVGMGNPFFCKYLCPQGVLEGAIPLSLASESVRSALGSLFTWKSVVLGAVVVLSLLFYRPFCKWLCPLGAFYALFNRVSLTGMQVDAHKCVHCGRCAKACKMDVDVTKTPDHPECIRCGMCVKACPTGAVSFRCGLSRGAKEKENPAGKQAVEK
;
A
#
# COMPACT_ATOMS: atom_id res chain seq x y z
N MET A 1 0.86 30.77 -37.84
CA MET A 1 -0.45 30.11 -37.68
C MET A 1 -0.34 29.10 -36.55
N ASP A 2 -0.65 29.54 -35.32
CA ASP A 2 -0.61 28.71 -34.13
C ASP A 2 -1.80 27.74 -34.09
N LYS A 3 -1.58 26.46 -34.37
CA LYS A 3 -2.56 25.41 -34.12
C LYS A 3 -2.67 25.19 -32.62
N LYS A 4 -3.62 25.82 -31.94
CA LYS A 4 -4.08 25.45 -30.59
C LYS A 4 -4.38 23.95 -30.57
N LYS A 5 -3.43 23.13 -30.05
CA LYS A 5 -3.62 21.69 -29.80
C LYS A 5 -4.76 21.55 -28.77
N LYS A 6 -5.93 21.07 -29.26
CA LYS A 6 -7.05 20.67 -28.40
C LYS A 6 -6.52 19.73 -27.32
N THR A 7 -6.49 20.17 -26.05
CA THR A 7 -6.17 19.35 -24.90
C THR A 7 -7.30 18.36 -24.71
N SER A 8 -7.12 17.13 -25.15
CA SER A 8 -8.07 16.06 -24.85
C SER A 8 -8.01 15.76 -23.36
N LYS A 9 -9.09 16.02 -22.65
CA LYS A 9 -9.18 15.68 -21.21
C LYS A 9 -9.16 14.16 -21.05
N ALA A 10 -8.55 13.69 -19.95
CA ALA A 10 -8.62 12.26 -19.56
C ALA A 10 -10.08 11.79 -19.50
N PRO A 11 -10.35 10.47 -19.71
CA PRO A 11 -11.69 9.93 -19.56
C PRO A 11 -12.32 10.38 -18.24
N PRO A 12 -13.59 10.75 -18.20
CA PRO A 12 -14.23 11.39 -17.05
C PRO A 12 -14.05 10.60 -15.74
N VAL A 13 -14.17 9.28 -15.80
CA VAL A 13 -13.98 8.40 -14.62
C VAL A 13 -12.54 8.42 -14.11
N SER A 14 -11.53 8.35 -14.98
CA SER A 14 -10.12 8.37 -14.59
C SER A 14 -9.71 9.69 -13.97
N GLY A 15 -10.19 10.80 -14.51
CA GLY A 15 -9.97 12.14 -13.97
C GLY A 15 -10.63 12.32 -12.60
N PHE A 16 -11.85 11.83 -12.44
CA PHE A 16 -12.62 11.87 -11.20
C PHE A 16 -11.90 11.08 -10.09
N LEU A 17 -11.60 9.81 -10.30
CA LEU A 17 -10.89 8.96 -9.31
C LEU A 17 -9.58 9.61 -8.86
N ALA A 18 -8.79 10.12 -9.78
CA ALA A 18 -7.54 10.79 -9.45
C ALA A 18 -7.75 12.07 -8.63
N ARG A 19 -8.86 12.82 -8.86
CA ARG A 19 -9.17 14.08 -8.17
C ARG A 19 -9.66 13.81 -6.73
N PHE A 20 -10.55 12.85 -6.56
CA PHE A 20 -11.20 12.55 -5.28
C PHE A 20 -10.50 11.47 -4.46
N ARG A 21 -9.27 11.09 -4.84
CA ARG A 21 -8.51 10.04 -4.16
C ARG A 21 -8.37 10.27 -2.65
N GLY A 22 -8.05 11.49 -2.21
CA GLY A 22 -7.90 11.80 -0.78
C GLY A 22 -9.20 11.60 0.00
N PHE A 23 -10.33 11.97 -0.59
CA PHE A 23 -11.65 11.73 -0.01
C PHE A 23 -11.97 10.23 0.06
N ALA A 24 -11.70 9.47 -1.01
CA ALA A 24 -11.88 8.02 -1.02
C ALA A 24 -11.04 7.32 0.06
N GLN A 25 -9.80 7.79 0.29
CA GLN A 25 -8.95 7.28 1.37
C GLN A 25 -9.54 7.58 2.75
N ALA A 26 -10.03 8.80 2.97
CA ALA A 26 -10.67 9.17 4.25
C ALA A 26 -11.92 8.32 4.52
N CYS A 27 -12.79 8.15 3.50
CA CYS A 27 -13.93 7.25 3.60
C CYS A 27 -13.53 5.81 3.89
N ALA A 28 -12.49 5.29 3.24
CA ALA A 28 -11.99 3.94 3.49
C ALA A 28 -11.48 3.76 4.93
N VAL A 29 -10.81 4.77 5.50
CA VAL A 29 -10.37 4.76 6.90
C VAL A 29 -11.56 4.72 7.84
N LEU A 30 -12.58 5.55 7.62
CA LEU A 30 -13.80 5.57 8.44
C LEU A 30 -14.59 4.27 8.35
N LEU A 31 -14.72 3.70 7.15
CA LEU A 31 -15.41 2.42 6.93
C LEU A 31 -14.70 1.23 7.57
N THR A 32 -13.37 1.24 7.61
CA THR A 32 -12.60 0.19 8.26
C THR A 32 -12.51 0.35 9.77
N ASN A 33 -12.72 1.58 10.28
CA ASN A 33 -12.63 1.94 11.69
C ASN A 33 -13.88 2.71 12.18
N PRO A 34 -15.10 2.16 12.09
CA PRO A 34 -16.32 2.90 12.44
C PRO A 34 -16.53 3.07 13.95
N HIS A 35 -15.86 2.27 14.79
CA HIS A 35 -16.04 2.30 16.24
C HIS A 35 -15.15 3.34 16.94
N LEU A 36 -15.10 4.58 16.41
CA LEU A 36 -14.29 5.67 16.96
C LEU A 36 -14.52 5.93 18.46
N PRO A 37 -15.74 5.86 19.02
CA PRO A 37 -15.95 6.04 20.45
C PRO A 37 -15.16 5.07 21.34
N ASN A 38 -14.81 3.89 20.83
CA ASN A 38 -14.02 2.89 21.57
C ASN A 38 -12.57 3.34 21.80
N LEU A 39 -12.05 4.26 20.99
CA LEU A 39 -10.74 4.88 21.21
C LEU A 39 -10.68 5.63 22.56
N LEU A 40 -11.77 6.32 22.92
CA LEU A 40 -11.88 7.06 24.17
C LEU A 40 -12.18 6.14 25.37
N LYS A 41 -12.96 5.08 25.11
CA LYS A 41 -13.31 4.10 26.16
C LYS A 41 -12.20 3.07 26.44
N GLY A 42 -11.14 3.01 25.63
CA GLY A 42 -10.06 2.04 25.76
C GLY A 42 -10.51 0.58 25.58
N GLN A 43 -11.61 0.33 24.86
CA GLN A 43 -12.19 -0.99 24.66
C GLN A 43 -12.01 -1.46 23.23
N ILE A 44 -11.46 -2.67 23.04
CA ILE A 44 -11.31 -3.27 21.71
C ILE A 44 -12.67 -3.84 21.28
N TYR A 45 -13.13 -3.46 20.08
CA TYR A 45 -14.30 -4.08 19.47
C TYR A 45 -14.08 -5.59 19.27
N ARG A 46 -15.02 -6.43 19.78
CA ARG A 46 -14.93 -7.90 19.76
C ARG A 46 -16.04 -8.55 18.94
N GLY A 47 -16.77 -7.79 18.12
CA GLY A 47 -17.86 -8.31 17.33
C GLY A 47 -17.42 -9.21 16.16
N LYS A 48 -18.38 -9.90 15.53
CA LYS A 48 -18.18 -10.81 14.40
C LYS A 48 -17.43 -10.17 13.21
N GLY A 49 -17.46 -8.84 13.06
CA GLY A 49 -16.70 -8.13 12.02
C GLY A 49 -15.20 -8.36 12.07
N LYS A 50 -14.61 -8.67 13.25
CA LYS A 50 -13.17 -9.00 13.39
C LYS A 50 -12.74 -10.24 12.62
N THR A 51 -13.65 -11.12 12.23
CA THR A 51 -13.34 -12.29 11.39
C THR A 51 -13.16 -11.94 9.92
N VAL A 52 -13.58 -10.75 9.50
CA VAL A 52 -13.47 -10.29 8.11
C VAL A 52 -12.14 -9.61 7.87
N CYS A 53 -11.41 -10.05 6.83
CA CYS A 53 -10.17 -9.40 6.41
C CYS A 53 -10.45 -8.10 5.66
N VAL A 54 -9.88 -6.99 6.13
CA VAL A 54 -9.91 -5.72 5.40
C VAL A 54 -8.81 -5.69 4.33
N PRO A 55 -8.98 -4.95 3.22
CA PRO A 55 -8.01 -4.98 2.13
C PRO A 55 -6.68 -4.29 2.47
N GLY A 56 -6.67 -3.32 3.38
CA GLY A 56 -5.51 -2.50 3.75
C GLY A 56 -4.82 -2.94 5.03
N LEU A 57 -3.72 -2.26 5.35
CA LEU A 57 -3.02 -2.45 6.62
C LEU A 57 -3.82 -1.71 7.72
N ASN A 58 -4.51 -2.46 8.57
CA ASN A 58 -5.32 -1.98 9.69
C ASN A 58 -5.11 -2.91 10.89
N CYS A 59 -4.84 -2.36 12.07
CA CYS A 59 -4.45 -3.21 13.20
C CYS A 59 -5.64 -3.95 13.81
N TYR A 60 -5.51 -5.27 14.03
CA TYR A 60 -6.53 -6.06 14.76
C TYR A 60 -6.79 -5.52 16.18
N SER A 61 -5.73 -5.05 16.85
CA SER A 61 -5.82 -4.51 18.22
C SER A 61 -6.33 -3.06 18.27
N CYS A 62 -6.66 -2.45 17.12
CA CYS A 62 -7.26 -1.12 17.10
C CYS A 62 -8.65 -1.16 17.74
N PRO A 63 -8.94 -0.28 18.73
CA PRO A 63 -10.26 -0.18 19.35
C PRO A 63 -11.38 0.11 18.35
N ALA A 64 -11.10 0.97 17.36
CA ALA A 64 -12.06 1.39 16.36
C ALA A 64 -12.24 0.40 15.20
N ALA A 65 -11.30 -0.52 14.97
CA ALA A 65 -11.29 -1.38 13.80
C ALA A 65 -12.39 -2.45 13.85
N THR A 66 -13.14 -2.56 12.76
CA THR A 66 -14.14 -3.62 12.58
C THR A 66 -13.51 -4.91 12.08
N GLY A 67 -12.54 -4.84 11.15
CA GLY A 67 -11.97 -6.02 10.50
C GLY A 67 -10.54 -6.34 10.94
N ALA A 68 -10.05 -7.49 10.50
CA ALA A 68 -8.71 -7.98 10.77
C ALA A 68 -7.70 -7.53 9.69
N CYS A 69 -6.47 -7.23 10.12
CA CYS A 69 -5.37 -7.00 9.20
C CYS A 69 -5.03 -8.28 8.43
N PRO A 70 -4.94 -8.26 7.10
CA PRO A 70 -4.68 -9.45 6.31
C PRO A 70 -3.30 -10.07 6.59
N ILE A 71 -2.27 -9.26 6.89
CA ILE A 71 -0.94 -9.79 7.25
C ILE A 71 -0.95 -10.46 8.62
N GLY A 72 -1.65 -9.86 9.60
CA GLY A 72 -1.83 -10.50 10.91
C GLY A 72 -2.60 -11.81 10.80
N ALA A 73 -3.67 -11.82 10.00
CA ALA A 73 -4.46 -13.03 9.75
C ALA A 73 -3.64 -14.13 9.05
N VAL A 74 -2.82 -13.79 8.05
CA VAL A 74 -1.93 -14.74 7.38
C VAL A 74 -0.93 -15.35 8.36
N GLN A 75 -0.27 -14.54 9.19
CA GLN A 75 0.67 -15.04 10.18
C GLN A 75 0.00 -15.98 11.20
N SER A 76 -1.22 -15.64 11.64
CA SER A 76 -2.00 -16.50 12.54
C SER A 76 -2.38 -17.82 11.88
N VAL A 77 -2.81 -17.79 10.62
CA VAL A 77 -3.17 -19.01 9.87
C VAL A 77 -1.96 -19.90 9.62
N ILE A 78 -0.83 -19.31 9.21
CA ILE A 78 0.42 -20.04 8.98
C ILE A 78 0.96 -20.61 10.29
N GLY A 79 0.95 -19.81 11.36
CA GLY A 79 1.40 -20.25 12.67
C GLY A 79 0.52 -21.35 13.30
N SER A 80 -0.76 -21.42 12.93
CA SER A 80 -1.69 -22.48 13.36
C SER A 80 -1.84 -23.63 12.36
N SER A 81 -1.03 -23.71 11.32
CA SER A 81 -1.15 -24.68 10.22
C SER A 81 -1.05 -26.14 10.68
N LYS A 82 -0.36 -26.40 11.81
CA LYS A 82 -0.30 -27.73 12.45
C LYS A 82 -1.66 -28.20 12.97
N PHE A 83 -2.59 -27.27 13.28
CA PHE A 83 -3.90 -27.59 13.82
C PHE A 83 -4.98 -27.53 12.74
N LYS A 84 -5.13 -26.40 12.07
CA LYS A 84 -6.11 -26.21 11.00
C LYS A 84 -5.74 -25.04 10.10
N PHE A 85 -5.57 -25.27 8.80
CA PHE A 85 -5.29 -24.22 7.84
C PHE A 85 -6.59 -23.52 7.40
N SER A 86 -6.66 -22.19 7.52
CA SER A 86 -7.83 -21.39 7.08
C SER A 86 -7.64 -20.91 5.66
N TYR A 87 -8.26 -21.58 4.70
CA TYR A 87 -8.26 -21.18 3.27
C TYR A 87 -8.95 -19.84 3.02
N TYR A 88 -9.86 -19.41 3.90
CA TYR A 88 -10.57 -18.15 3.79
C TYR A 88 -9.63 -16.95 3.70
N VAL A 89 -8.66 -16.85 4.59
CA VAL A 89 -7.72 -15.71 4.64
C VAL A 89 -6.87 -15.66 3.37
N THR A 90 -6.31 -16.80 2.98
CA THR A 90 -5.48 -16.89 1.77
C THR A 90 -6.29 -16.63 0.51
N GLY A 91 -7.47 -17.21 0.39
CA GLY A 91 -8.39 -17.00 -0.73
C GLY A 91 -8.84 -15.54 -0.87
N THR A 92 -9.19 -14.89 0.25
CA THR A 92 -9.57 -13.47 0.27
C THR A 92 -8.42 -12.59 -0.19
N LEU A 93 -7.18 -12.85 0.26
CA LEU A 93 -6.01 -12.08 -0.16
C LEU A 93 -5.69 -12.26 -1.65
N ILE A 94 -5.76 -13.48 -2.16
CA ILE A 94 -5.55 -13.76 -3.58
C ILE A 94 -6.65 -13.07 -4.40
N LEU A 95 -7.91 -13.18 -3.99
CA LEU A 95 -9.04 -12.53 -4.66
C LEU A 95 -8.83 -11.01 -4.75
N LEU A 96 -8.51 -10.35 -3.63
CA LEU A 96 -8.21 -8.92 -3.60
C LEU A 96 -6.99 -8.56 -4.45
N GLY A 97 -5.98 -9.43 -4.46
CA GLY A 97 -4.79 -9.28 -5.31
C GLY A 97 -5.13 -9.30 -6.79
N VAL A 98 -5.93 -10.27 -7.23
CA VAL A 98 -6.36 -10.43 -8.62
C VAL A 98 -7.31 -9.32 -9.05
N LEU A 99 -8.28 -8.95 -8.21
CA LEU A 99 -9.24 -7.90 -8.53
C LEU A 99 -8.60 -6.52 -8.56
N LEU A 100 -7.89 -6.15 -7.49
CA LEU A 100 -7.46 -4.78 -7.22
C LEU A 100 -5.94 -4.59 -7.29
N GLY A 101 -5.14 -5.62 -7.02
CA GLY A 101 -3.69 -5.48 -6.92
C GLY A 101 -3.28 -4.35 -5.96
N ARG A 102 -2.31 -3.53 -6.35
CA ARG A 102 -1.86 -2.39 -5.53
C ARG A 102 -2.78 -1.16 -5.55
N PHE A 103 -3.92 -1.20 -6.23
CA PHE A 103 -4.97 -0.19 -6.09
C PHE A 103 -5.41 -0.06 -4.62
N VAL A 104 -5.51 -1.18 -3.91
CA VAL A 104 -5.73 -1.21 -2.45
C VAL A 104 -4.79 -0.27 -1.71
N CYS A 105 -3.50 -0.32 -2.01
CA CYS A 105 -2.49 0.54 -1.38
C CYS A 105 -2.70 2.03 -1.71
N GLY A 106 -3.24 2.31 -2.91
CA GLY A 106 -3.50 3.67 -3.37
C GLY A 106 -4.71 4.33 -2.75
N PHE A 107 -5.80 3.58 -2.51
CA PHE A 107 -7.12 4.12 -2.18
C PHE A 107 -7.69 3.62 -0.86
N LEU A 108 -7.38 2.39 -0.43
CA LEU A 108 -8.07 1.74 0.68
C LEU A 108 -7.21 1.56 1.94
N CYS A 109 -5.88 1.76 1.85
CA CYS A 109 -4.99 1.49 2.96
C CYS A 109 -4.90 2.68 3.95
N PRO A 110 -5.34 2.54 5.22
CA PRO A 110 -5.27 3.59 6.24
C PRO A 110 -3.84 4.06 6.50
N PHE A 111 -2.90 3.13 6.67
CA PHE A 111 -1.50 3.47 6.92
C PHE A 111 -0.82 4.18 5.74
N GLY A 112 -1.24 3.84 4.50
CA GLY A 112 -0.79 4.56 3.32
C GLY A 112 -1.24 6.01 3.30
N TRP A 113 -2.48 6.27 3.75
CA TRP A 113 -3.02 7.63 3.88
C TRP A 113 -2.31 8.43 4.97
N PHE A 114 -2.06 7.83 6.14
CA PHE A 114 -1.29 8.42 7.23
C PHE A 114 0.10 8.90 6.76
N GLN A 115 0.87 8.07 6.06
CA GLN A 115 2.17 8.48 5.52
C GLN A 115 2.05 9.64 4.51
N GLU A 116 0.98 9.71 3.72
CA GLU A 116 0.75 10.82 2.81
C GLU A 116 0.41 12.13 3.52
N LEU A 117 -0.35 12.06 4.61
CA LEU A 117 -0.65 13.21 5.45
C LEU A 117 0.64 13.81 6.03
N ILE A 118 1.48 12.98 6.61
CA ILE A 118 2.79 13.41 7.15
C ILE A 118 3.65 14.01 6.03
N HIS A 119 3.68 13.37 4.85
CA HIS A 119 4.47 13.87 3.72
C HIS A 119 3.98 15.21 3.17
N LYS A 120 2.75 15.65 3.45
CA LYS A 120 2.22 16.98 3.06
C LYS A 120 2.79 18.12 3.90
N ILE A 121 3.33 17.85 5.10
CA ILE A 121 3.92 18.87 5.97
C ILE A 121 5.04 19.58 5.20
N PRO A 122 5.01 20.92 5.10
CA PRO A 122 5.97 21.70 4.33
C PRO A 122 7.31 21.80 5.08
N LEU A 123 8.15 20.81 4.90
CA LEU A 123 9.55 20.86 5.34
C LEU A 123 10.45 21.14 4.13
N PRO A 124 11.63 21.77 4.29
CA PRO A 124 12.61 21.96 3.23
C PRO A 124 13.11 20.58 2.76
N LYS A 125 12.36 19.99 1.84
CA LYS A 125 12.68 18.66 1.28
C LYS A 125 13.82 18.84 0.29
N LYS A 126 15.06 18.56 0.72
CA LYS A 126 16.14 18.31 -0.25
C LYS A 126 15.65 17.21 -1.18
N LYS A 127 15.72 17.43 -2.49
CA LYS A 127 15.39 16.43 -3.50
C LYS A 127 16.39 15.28 -3.42
N LEU A 128 16.27 14.43 -2.37
CA LEU A 128 17.06 13.21 -2.31
C LEU A 128 16.61 12.32 -3.48
N SER A 129 17.55 12.04 -4.37
CA SER A 129 17.32 11.17 -5.51
C SER A 129 17.01 9.76 -5.00
N THR A 130 15.75 9.35 -5.04
CA THR A 130 15.32 7.99 -4.70
C THR A 130 15.86 6.95 -5.68
N LYS A 131 16.50 7.39 -6.79
CA LYS A 131 17.09 6.47 -7.78
C LYS A 131 18.19 5.60 -7.17
N LYS A 132 19.03 6.13 -6.28
CA LYS A 132 20.09 5.37 -5.56
C LYS A 132 19.50 4.34 -4.59
N LEU A 133 18.28 4.55 -4.08
CA LEU A 133 17.58 3.68 -3.14
C LEU A 133 16.68 2.63 -3.82
N ARG A 134 16.75 2.49 -5.14
CA ARG A 134 15.96 1.48 -5.88
C ARG A 134 16.17 0.04 -5.38
N PRO A 135 17.39 -0.43 -5.08
CA PRO A 135 17.58 -1.79 -4.59
C PRO A 135 16.86 -2.06 -3.26
N LEU A 136 16.65 -1.03 -2.42
CA LEU A 136 15.93 -1.18 -1.15
C LEU A 136 14.46 -1.63 -1.33
N ARG A 137 13.90 -1.52 -2.54
CA ARG A 137 12.55 -2.03 -2.87
C ARG A 137 12.44 -3.56 -2.77
N TYR A 138 13.55 -4.26 -2.91
CA TYR A 138 13.56 -5.72 -2.77
C TYR A 138 13.45 -6.17 -1.32
N LEU A 139 13.80 -5.31 -0.35
CA LEU A 139 13.72 -5.61 1.08
C LEU A 139 12.31 -6.04 1.50
N LYS A 140 11.25 -5.44 0.96
CA LYS A 140 9.87 -5.83 1.28
C LYS A 140 9.51 -7.26 0.87
N TYR A 141 10.14 -7.78 -0.21
CA TYR A 141 9.93 -9.18 -0.64
C TYR A 141 10.66 -10.15 0.31
N LEU A 142 11.85 -9.76 0.77
CA LEU A 142 12.55 -10.50 1.83
C LEU A 142 11.72 -10.51 3.12
N ILE A 143 11.16 -9.36 3.52
CA ILE A 143 10.28 -9.27 4.69
C ILE A 143 9.02 -10.11 4.48
N LEU A 144 8.43 -10.13 3.30
CA LEU A 144 7.29 -11.00 2.99
C LEU A 144 7.66 -12.49 3.16
N LEU A 145 8.81 -12.90 2.63
CA LEU A 145 9.31 -14.27 2.81
C LEU A 145 9.48 -14.60 4.28
N LEU A 146 10.16 -13.75 5.05
CA LEU A 146 10.33 -13.93 6.50
C LEU A 146 9.00 -13.93 7.26
N THR A 147 8.03 -13.10 6.84
CA THR A 147 6.68 -13.05 7.45
C THR A 147 5.94 -14.40 7.31
N VAL A 148 6.21 -15.13 6.24
CA VAL A 148 5.62 -16.46 5.98
C VAL A 148 6.42 -17.58 6.65
N THR A 149 7.75 -17.54 6.55
CA THR A 149 8.62 -18.65 6.99
C THR A 149 8.85 -18.66 8.50
N LEU A 150 9.07 -17.52 9.15
CA LEU A 150 9.39 -17.49 10.59
C LEU A 150 8.28 -18.07 11.49
N PRO A 151 6.97 -17.84 11.26
CA PRO A 151 5.92 -18.47 12.06
C PRO A 151 5.86 -20.00 11.93
N LEU A 152 6.40 -20.57 10.82
CA LEU A 152 6.48 -22.02 10.63
C LEU A 152 7.63 -22.64 11.44
N ILE A 153 8.75 -21.92 11.54
CA ILE A 153 9.98 -22.42 12.19
C ILE A 153 9.90 -22.23 13.71
N PHE A 154 9.49 -21.04 14.14
CA PHE A 154 9.47 -20.65 15.55
C PHE A 154 8.06 -20.74 16.13
N THR A 155 7.76 -21.86 16.74
CA THR A 155 6.49 -22.07 17.45
C THR A 155 6.67 -21.86 18.95
N ASN A 156 5.62 -21.39 19.62
CA ASN A 156 5.54 -21.30 21.08
C ASN A 156 5.40 -22.70 21.72
N GLU A 157 5.47 -22.78 23.05
CA GLU A 157 5.25 -24.01 23.83
C GLU A 157 3.92 -24.69 23.50
N VAL A 158 2.90 -23.93 23.14
CA VAL A 158 1.57 -24.40 22.70
C VAL A 158 1.56 -24.86 21.22
N GLY A 159 2.69 -24.80 20.52
CA GLY A 159 2.80 -25.17 19.11
C GLY A 159 2.26 -24.13 18.11
N MET A 160 1.97 -22.91 18.56
CA MET A 160 1.53 -21.81 17.70
C MET A 160 2.70 -20.93 17.26
N GLY A 161 2.76 -20.59 15.98
CA GLY A 161 3.80 -19.73 15.41
C GLY A 161 3.70 -18.29 15.87
N ASN A 162 4.84 -17.67 16.14
CA ASN A 162 4.93 -16.27 16.55
C ASN A 162 4.72 -15.33 15.37
N PRO A 163 3.86 -14.29 15.48
CA PRO A 163 3.65 -13.30 14.43
C PRO A 163 4.77 -12.25 14.41
N PHE A 164 5.96 -12.61 13.93
CA PHE A 164 7.18 -11.80 13.99
C PHE A 164 7.01 -10.39 13.39
N PHE A 165 6.41 -10.29 12.22
CA PHE A 165 6.20 -8.98 11.59
C PHE A 165 5.34 -8.06 12.46
N CYS A 166 4.20 -8.56 12.94
CA CYS A 166 3.29 -7.79 13.80
C CYS A 166 3.94 -7.45 15.15
N LYS A 167 4.73 -8.37 15.69
CA LYS A 167 5.37 -8.24 17.00
C LYS A 167 6.52 -7.23 16.97
N TYR A 168 7.37 -7.23 15.93
CA TYR A 168 8.62 -6.47 15.95
C TYR A 168 8.69 -5.33 14.94
N LEU A 169 8.05 -5.44 13.77
CA LEU A 169 8.28 -4.53 12.65
C LEU A 169 7.08 -3.66 12.29
N CYS A 170 5.85 -4.06 12.67
CA CYS A 170 4.64 -3.35 12.25
C CYS A 170 4.41 -2.07 13.07
N PRO A 171 4.52 -0.86 12.47
CA PRO A 171 4.27 0.40 13.17
C PRO A 171 2.77 0.66 13.42
N GLN A 172 1.89 0.05 12.60
CA GLN A 172 0.44 0.25 12.69
C GLN A 172 -0.12 -0.22 14.04
N GLY A 173 0.44 -1.28 14.61
CA GLY A 173 0.02 -1.79 15.91
C GLY A 173 0.25 -0.81 17.05
N VAL A 174 1.29 0.02 16.97
CA VAL A 174 1.52 1.11 17.93
C VAL A 174 0.60 2.28 17.66
N LEU A 175 0.52 2.70 16.40
CA LEU A 175 -0.27 3.88 16.00
C LEU A 175 -1.76 3.73 16.32
N GLU A 176 -2.38 2.62 15.93
CA GLU A 176 -3.82 2.40 16.06
C GLU A 176 -4.23 1.61 17.30
N GLY A 177 -3.31 0.84 17.89
CA GLY A 177 -3.59 -0.01 19.04
C GLY A 177 -2.97 0.52 20.33
N ALA A 178 -1.63 0.44 20.44
CA ALA A 178 -0.95 0.68 21.70
C ALA A 178 -1.10 2.13 22.20
N ILE A 179 -0.95 3.12 21.33
CA ILE A 179 -1.08 4.54 21.72
C ILE A 179 -2.50 4.85 22.22
N PRO A 180 -3.59 4.60 21.48
CA PRO A 180 -4.93 4.89 21.96
C PRO A 180 -5.29 4.13 23.25
N LEU A 181 -4.92 2.85 23.34
CA LEU A 181 -5.22 2.05 24.53
C LEU A 181 -4.44 2.52 25.76
N SER A 182 -3.18 2.91 25.61
CA SER A 182 -2.37 3.41 26.74
C SER A 182 -2.82 4.80 27.22
N LEU A 183 -3.41 5.60 26.34
CA LEU A 183 -3.99 6.89 26.72
C LEU A 183 -5.32 6.72 27.45
N ALA A 184 -6.12 5.73 27.07
CA ALA A 184 -7.46 5.51 27.61
C ALA A 184 -7.48 4.61 28.86
N SER A 185 -6.45 3.78 29.11
CA SER A 185 -6.42 2.80 30.20
C SER A 185 -5.08 2.81 30.92
N GLU A 186 -5.13 3.02 32.23
CA GLU A 186 -3.94 3.02 33.09
C GLU A 186 -3.35 1.63 33.27
N SER A 187 -4.19 0.60 33.34
CA SER A 187 -3.75 -0.80 33.41
C SER A 187 -2.95 -1.22 32.16
N VAL A 188 -3.31 -0.74 30.99
CA VAL A 188 -2.54 -0.97 29.76
C VAL A 188 -1.22 -0.20 29.82
N ARG A 189 -1.22 1.03 30.30
CA ARG A 189 -0.02 1.87 30.42
C ARG A 189 1.03 1.24 31.34
N SER A 190 0.62 0.73 32.49
CA SER A 190 1.51 0.08 33.44
C SER A 190 2.08 -1.25 32.92
N ALA A 191 1.39 -1.93 32.02
CA ALA A 191 1.82 -3.18 31.38
C ALA A 191 2.74 -3.00 30.16
N LEU A 192 3.05 -1.75 29.74
CA LEU A 192 3.92 -1.47 28.61
C LEU A 192 5.38 -1.80 28.97
N GLY A 193 5.96 -2.77 28.24
CA GLY A 193 7.35 -3.19 28.41
C GLY A 193 8.28 -2.70 27.29
N SER A 194 9.50 -3.23 27.28
CA SER A 194 10.57 -2.92 26.30
C SER A 194 10.14 -3.08 24.84
N LEU A 195 9.23 -4.02 24.56
CA LEU A 195 8.70 -4.24 23.21
C LEU A 195 7.90 -3.02 22.70
N PHE A 196 7.18 -2.33 23.58
CA PHE A 196 6.48 -1.09 23.20
C PHE A 196 7.49 0.00 22.84
N THR A 197 8.54 0.16 23.64
CA THR A 197 9.60 1.15 23.35
C THR A 197 10.26 0.87 22.00
N TRP A 198 10.64 -0.38 21.72
CA TRP A 198 11.18 -0.77 20.42
C TRP A 198 10.25 -0.41 19.26
N LYS A 199 8.99 -0.80 19.35
CA LYS A 199 8.00 -0.52 18.29
C LYS A 199 7.70 0.96 18.14
N SER A 200 7.79 1.74 19.21
CA SER A 200 7.65 3.21 19.16
C SER A 200 8.82 3.84 18.41
N VAL A 201 10.04 3.33 18.60
CA VAL A 201 11.21 3.74 17.81
C VAL A 201 11.00 3.42 16.33
N VAL A 202 10.49 2.23 15.99
CA VAL A 202 10.17 1.85 14.61
C VAL A 202 9.13 2.81 14.01
N LEU A 203 8.06 3.12 14.75
CA LEU A 203 7.05 4.09 14.32
C LEU A 203 7.68 5.47 14.09
N GLY A 204 8.49 5.95 15.04
CA GLY A 204 9.19 7.23 14.95
C GLY A 204 10.09 7.29 13.70
N ALA A 205 10.85 6.24 13.44
CA ALA A 205 11.67 6.13 12.24
C ALA A 205 10.84 6.21 10.94
N VAL A 206 9.69 5.51 10.90
CA VAL A 206 8.77 5.56 9.76
C VAL A 206 8.17 6.96 9.59
N VAL A 207 7.84 7.66 10.67
CA VAL A 207 7.33 9.05 10.64
C VAL A 207 8.40 9.98 10.06
N VAL A 208 9.63 9.94 10.58
CA VAL A 208 10.75 10.76 10.09
C VAL A 208 11.02 10.46 8.60
N LEU A 209 11.09 9.20 8.22
CA LEU A 209 11.26 8.82 6.82
C LEU A 209 10.10 9.29 5.95
N SER A 210 8.86 9.34 6.47
CA SER A 210 7.67 9.81 5.74
C SER A 210 7.67 11.32 5.51
N LEU A 211 8.32 12.09 6.38
CA LEU A 211 8.58 13.50 6.14
C LEU A 211 9.51 13.72 4.94
N LEU A 212 10.54 12.88 4.79
CA LEU A 212 11.56 13.00 3.74
C LEU A 212 11.12 12.34 2.43
N PHE A 213 10.58 11.13 2.50
CA PHE A 213 10.23 10.28 1.36
C PHE A 213 8.73 10.02 1.27
N TYR A 214 8.22 9.94 0.05
CA TYR A 214 6.82 9.58 -0.16
C TYR A 214 6.61 8.08 0.09
N ARG A 215 5.80 7.74 1.10
CA ARG A 215 5.42 6.38 1.49
C ARG A 215 6.60 5.40 1.68
N PRO A 216 7.59 5.69 2.51
CA PRO A 216 8.79 4.87 2.66
C PRO A 216 8.50 3.45 3.14
N PHE A 217 7.62 3.29 4.12
CA PHE A 217 7.22 1.97 4.61
C PHE A 217 6.59 1.12 3.51
N CYS A 218 5.68 1.69 2.71
CA CYS A 218 5.03 0.99 1.60
C CYS A 218 6.00 0.64 0.46
N LYS A 219 7.07 1.44 0.28
CA LYS A 219 8.10 1.19 -0.73
C LYS A 219 9.06 0.08 -0.32
N TRP A 220 9.48 0.03 0.95
CA TRP A 220 10.63 -0.75 1.37
C TRP A 220 10.34 -1.87 2.36
N LEU A 221 9.35 -1.72 3.24
CA LEU A 221 9.15 -2.60 4.39
C LEU A 221 7.83 -3.38 4.38
N CYS A 222 6.79 -2.88 3.69
CA CYS A 222 5.44 -3.45 3.81
C CYS A 222 5.29 -4.80 3.08
N PRO A 223 5.08 -5.92 3.78
CA PRO A 223 4.87 -7.24 3.18
C PRO A 223 3.56 -7.32 2.40
N LEU A 224 2.48 -6.66 2.87
CA LEU A 224 1.23 -6.59 2.14
C LEU A 224 1.41 -5.88 0.79
N GLY A 225 2.21 -4.80 0.77
CA GLY A 225 2.58 -4.11 -0.46
C GLY A 225 3.42 -4.97 -1.41
N ALA A 226 4.27 -5.87 -0.88
CA ALA A 226 5.00 -6.86 -1.67
C ALA A 226 4.05 -7.90 -2.25
N PHE A 227 3.13 -8.44 -1.45
CA PHE A 227 2.14 -9.41 -1.89
C PHE A 227 1.29 -8.88 -3.05
N TYR A 228 0.66 -7.72 -2.88
CA TYR A 228 -0.14 -7.11 -3.97
C TYR A 228 0.70 -6.73 -5.19
N ALA A 229 2.00 -6.47 -5.03
CA ALA A 229 2.88 -6.18 -6.16
C ALA A 229 3.05 -7.37 -7.10
N LEU A 230 3.03 -8.61 -6.59
CA LEU A 230 3.09 -9.83 -7.39
C LEU A 230 1.87 -9.92 -8.33
N PHE A 231 0.69 -9.51 -7.84
CA PHE A 231 -0.54 -9.55 -8.64
C PHE A 231 -0.71 -8.34 -9.57
N ASN A 232 0.12 -7.31 -9.47
CA ASN A 232 -0.07 -6.08 -10.23
C ASN A 232 -0.11 -6.28 -11.75
N ARG A 233 0.58 -7.30 -12.25
CA ARG A 233 0.62 -7.64 -13.68
C ARG A 233 -0.63 -8.37 -14.16
N VAL A 234 -1.28 -9.14 -13.27
CA VAL A 234 -2.43 -10.00 -13.62
C VAL A 234 -3.76 -9.44 -13.13
N SER A 235 -3.74 -8.35 -12.34
CA SER A 235 -4.94 -7.78 -11.75
C SER A 235 -5.87 -7.14 -12.78
N LEU A 236 -7.17 -7.21 -12.51
CA LEU A 236 -8.22 -6.64 -13.36
C LEU A 236 -8.14 -5.11 -13.47
N THR A 237 -7.77 -4.44 -12.38
CA THR A 237 -7.48 -3.00 -12.43
C THR A 237 -6.05 -2.77 -12.92
N GLY A 238 -5.80 -1.69 -13.67
CA GLY A 238 -4.48 -1.39 -14.19
C GLY A 238 -4.36 0.06 -14.64
N MET A 239 -3.20 0.39 -15.18
CA MET A 239 -2.99 1.63 -15.91
C MET A 239 -2.84 1.30 -17.40
N GLN A 240 -3.32 2.20 -18.25
CA GLN A 240 -3.08 2.11 -19.69
C GLN A 240 -2.62 3.45 -20.25
N VAL A 241 -1.85 3.38 -21.32
CA VAL A 241 -1.35 4.54 -22.05
C VAL A 241 -1.79 4.41 -23.51
N ASP A 242 -2.52 5.40 -23.99
CA ASP A 242 -2.90 5.52 -25.40
C ASP A 242 -1.71 6.08 -26.17
N ALA A 243 -1.10 5.24 -27.01
CA ALA A 243 0.07 5.60 -27.82
C ALA A 243 -0.23 6.72 -28.81
N HIS A 244 -1.45 6.79 -29.36
CA HIS A 244 -1.84 7.82 -30.34
C HIS A 244 -1.99 9.22 -29.71
N LYS A 245 -2.34 9.28 -28.41
CA LYS A 245 -2.46 10.53 -27.66
C LYS A 245 -1.18 10.92 -26.93
N CYS A 246 -0.23 9.98 -26.79
CA CYS A 246 0.99 10.19 -26.05
C CYS A 246 1.99 11.02 -26.88
N VAL A 247 2.36 12.20 -26.38
CA VAL A 247 3.36 13.07 -26.98
C VAL A 247 4.75 12.93 -26.37
N HIS A 248 5.00 11.87 -25.64
CA HIS A 248 6.28 11.51 -24.99
C HIS A 248 6.93 12.63 -24.15
N CYS A 249 6.15 13.56 -23.58
CA CYS A 249 6.64 14.74 -22.83
C CYS A 249 7.24 14.39 -21.45
N GLY A 250 7.14 13.17 -20.97
CA GLY A 250 7.71 12.69 -19.70
C GLY A 250 7.08 13.25 -18.41
N ARG A 251 6.02 14.08 -18.49
CA ARG A 251 5.37 14.68 -17.30
C ARG A 251 4.79 13.64 -16.36
N CYS A 252 4.24 12.53 -16.88
CA CYS A 252 3.70 11.42 -16.09
C CYS A 252 4.77 10.73 -15.24
N ALA A 253 5.96 10.50 -15.80
CA ALA A 253 7.10 9.91 -15.07
C ALA A 253 7.63 10.87 -14.00
N LYS A 254 7.73 12.19 -14.29
CA LYS A 254 8.14 13.21 -13.32
C LYS A 254 7.14 13.38 -12.16
N ALA A 255 5.85 13.25 -12.44
CA ALA A 255 4.78 13.33 -11.43
C ALA A 255 4.69 12.08 -10.54
N CYS A 256 5.30 10.96 -10.93
CA CYS A 256 5.20 9.71 -10.20
C CYS A 256 6.07 9.72 -8.94
N LYS A 257 5.45 9.81 -7.76
CA LYS A 257 6.14 9.74 -6.46
C LYS A 257 6.63 8.33 -6.11
N MET A 258 6.18 7.30 -6.85
CA MET A 258 6.66 5.92 -6.71
C MET A 258 7.82 5.58 -7.64
N ASP A 259 8.35 6.57 -8.38
CA ASP A 259 9.47 6.45 -9.33
C ASP A 259 9.23 5.39 -10.43
N VAL A 260 8.01 5.32 -10.93
CA VAL A 260 7.59 4.43 -12.03
C VAL A 260 7.35 5.26 -13.28
N ASP A 261 7.89 4.80 -14.40
CA ASP A 261 7.54 5.33 -15.71
C ASP A 261 6.38 4.52 -16.32
N VAL A 262 5.18 5.09 -16.23
CA VAL A 262 3.95 4.44 -16.71
C VAL A 262 3.93 4.25 -18.22
N THR A 263 4.72 5.03 -18.97
CA THR A 263 4.78 4.91 -20.43
C THR A 263 5.55 3.69 -20.88
N LYS A 264 6.55 3.26 -20.09
CA LYS A 264 7.34 2.06 -20.36
C LYS A 264 6.72 0.81 -19.75
N THR A 265 6.22 0.92 -18.53
CA THR A 265 5.68 -0.22 -17.77
C THR A 265 4.40 0.19 -17.04
N PRO A 266 3.22 0.17 -17.70
CA PRO A 266 1.96 0.59 -17.10
C PRO A 266 1.58 -0.22 -15.86
N ASP A 267 1.78 -1.55 -15.88
CA ASP A 267 1.46 -2.48 -14.78
C ASP A 267 2.68 -2.83 -13.92
N HIS A 268 3.60 -1.85 -13.75
CA HIS A 268 4.80 -2.04 -12.92
C HIS A 268 4.44 -2.49 -11.49
N PRO A 269 5.16 -3.45 -10.88
CA PRO A 269 4.90 -3.92 -9.52
C PRO A 269 4.87 -2.82 -8.45
N GLU A 270 5.61 -1.72 -8.66
CA GLU A 270 5.62 -0.58 -7.72
C GLU A 270 4.49 0.43 -7.95
N CYS A 271 3.71 0.30 -9.01
CA CYS A 271 2.61 1.23 -9.28
C CYS A 271 1.44 1.00 -8.31
N ILE A 272 1.16 1.98 -7.44
CA ILE A 272 0.00 1.96 -6.52
C ILE A 272 -1.28 2.51 -7.16
N ARG A 273 -1.27 2.76 -8.45
CA ARG A 273 -2.41 3.25 -9.24
C ARG A 273 -3.07 4.50 -8.67
N CYS A 274 -2.27 5.41 -8.15
CA CYS A 274 -2.75 6.62 -7.46
C CYS A 274 -3.32 7.71 -8.38
N GLY A 275 -3.18 7.58 -9.70
CA GLY A 275 -3.71 8.54 -10.68
C GLY A 275 -2.94 9.85 -10.81
N MET A 276 -1.77 10.03 -10.17
CA MET A 276 -0.99 11.27 -10.30
C MET A 276 -0.50 11.50 -11.74
N CYS A 277 -0.15 10.42 -12.44
CA CYS A 277 0.23 10.46 -13.84
C CYS A 277 -0.96 10.84 -14.76
N VAL A 278 -2.18 10.43 -14.39
CA VAL A 278 -3.41 10.83 -15.11
C VAL A 278 -3.62 12.34 -15.01
N LYS A 279 -3.48 12.91 -13.78
CA LYS A 279 -3.60 14.37 -13.57
C LYS A 279 -2.53 15.17 -14.29
N ALA A 280 -1.32 14.63 -14.41
CA ALA A 280 -0.18 15.31 -15.00
C ALA A 280 -0.16 15.23 -16.54
N CYS A 281 -0.97 14.35 -17.15
CA CYS A 281 -0.99 14.14 -18.58
C CYS A 281 -1.77 15.24 -19.29
N PRO A 282 -1.14 16.08 -20.13
CA PRO A 282 -1.81 17.20 -20.80
C PRO A 282 -2.75 16.73 -21.93
N THR A 283 -2.46 15.54 -22.52
CA THR A 283 -3.23 15.00 -23.65
C THR A 283 -4.26 13.97 -23.23
N GLY A 284 -4.33 13.62 -21.92
CA GLY A 284 -5.23 12.58 -21.42
C GLY A 284 -4.89 11.18 -21.92
N ALA A 285 -3.65 10.94 -22.35
CA ALA A 285 -3.19 9.65 -22.86
C ALA A 285 -3.11 8.57 -21.76
N VAL A 286 -3.02 8.96 -20.49
CA VAL A 286 -2.93 8.01 -19.37
C VAL A 286 -4.28 7.86 -18.70
N SER A 287 -4.75 6.63 -18.52
CA SER A 287 -6.04 6.34 -17.87
C SER A 287 -5.98 5.08 -17.01
N PHE A 288 -6.98 4.89 -16.14
CA PHE A 288 -7.20 3.62 -15.45
C PHE A 288 -7.84 2.63 -16.42
N ARG A 289 -7.37 1.39 -16.33
CA ARG A 289 -7.94 0.23 -17.00
C ARG A 289 -8.76 -0.57 -15.98
N CYS A 290 -9.94 -1.02 -16.39
CA CYS A 290 -10.74 -1.99 -15.67
C CYS A 290 -11.08 -3.13 -16.64
N GLY A 291 -10.70 -4.36 -16.29
CA GLY A 291 -10.89 -5.56 -17.11
C GLY A 291 -9.59 -6.22 -17.58
N LEU A 292 -9.71 -7.44 -18.12
CA LEU A 292 -8.59 -8.28 -18.60
C LEU A 292 -8.02 -7.82 -19.95
N SER A 293 -8.70 -6.90 -20.63
CA SER A 293 -8.23 -6.36 -21.92
C SER A 293 -6.91 -5.62 -21.70
N ARG A 294 -5.81 -6.29 -21.88
CA ARG A 294 -4.51 -5.66 -22.14
C ARG A 294 -4.69 -4.94 -23.48
N GLY A 295 -4.85 -3.61 -23.43
CA GLY A 295 -5.00 -2.79 -24.61
C GLY A 295 -4.01 -3.22 -25.68
N ALA A 296 -4.50 -3.33 -26.89
CA ALA A 296 -3.87 -3.85 -28.10
C ALA A 296 -2.35 -3.81 -28.07
N LYS A 297 -1.79 -5.01 -28.21
CA LYS A 297 -0.43 -5.36 -28.65
C LYS A 297 0.53 -4.17 -28.76
N GLU A 298 1.54 -4.18 -27.91
CA GLU A 298 2.84 -3.62 -28.16
C GLU A 298 3.25 -3.94 -29.62
N LYS A 299 2.85 -3.08 -30.56
CA LYS A 299 3.51 -3.05 -31.86
C LYS A 299 4.91 -2.59 -31.54
N GLU A 300 5.86 -3.48 -31.69
CA GLU A 300 7.29 -3.20 -31.67
C GLU A 300 7.53 -1.89 -32.39
N ASN A 301 8.04 -0.94 -31.64
CA ASN A 301 8.51 0.32 -32.22
C ASN A 301 9.93 0.03 -32.76
N PRO A 302 10.13 -0.10 -34.08
CA PRO A 302 11.43 -0.42 -34.67
C PRO A 302 12.51 0.65 -34.43
N ALA A 303 12.11 1.82 -33.89
CA ALA A 303 13.02 2.94 -33.64
C ALA A 303 13.91 2.80 -32.39
N GLY A 304 13.73 1.75 -31.58
CA GLY A 304 14.56 1.50 -30.36
C GLY A 304 15.89 0.79 -30.61
N LYS A 305 16.12 0.23 -31.79
CA LYS A 305 17.34 -0.55 -32.09
C LYS A 305 18.49 0.26 -32.70
N GLN A 306 18.33 1.55 -33.00
CA GLN A 306 19.37 2.37 -33.64
C GLN A 306 20.12 3.34 -32.72
N ALA A 307 19.91 3.27 -31.40
CA ALA A 307 20.57 4.18 -30.45
C ALA A 307 21.62 3.49 -29.53
N VAL A 308 22.07 2.30 -29.85
CA VAL A 308 23.12 1.58 -29.07
C VAL A 308 24.41 1.36 -29.88
N GLU A 309 24.47 1.81 -31.14
CA GLU A 309 25.71 1.82 -31.92
C GLU A 309 26.04 3.26 -32.37
N LYS A 310 26.51 4.07 -31.45
CA LYS A 310 27.48 5.15 -31.71
C LYS A 310 28.01 5.67 -30.38
#